data_c2506489791abf2ee5f29347dc06aece
#
_entry.id   c2506489791abf2ee5f29347dc06aece
#
_cell.length_a   1.000
_cell.length_b   1.000
_cell.length_c   1.000
_cell.angle_alpha   90.00
_cell.angle_beta   90.00
_cell.angle_gamma   90.00
#
_symmetry.space_group_name_H-M   'P 1'
#
loop_
_entity.id
_entity.type
_entity.pdbx_description
1 polymer ?
#
loop_
_entity_poly.entity_id
_entity_poly.type
_entity_poly.pdbx_seq_one_letter_code
_entity_poly.pdbx_strand_id
1 'polypeptide(L)'
;MDRSFLADKDVISASRKFVCIRLATYENAEENEVLKGFFARGGNLENTVFTLLTPDGKTKLVTAGRSPVWAFGGVSGLGINAQPEESIKKMGQTMEAIALAYPGKGKAAKGFPPLPYLADLRLALNVTAADRQPLVVVYSKSAEQRKKMEQELSKVAWSDQFIGEAQYVPASDASEFKSVKNF
;
A
#
# COMPACT_ATOMS: atom_id res chain seq x y z
N MET A 1 -4.15 3.10 12.27
CA MET A 1 -3.51 1.86 11.91
C MET A 1 -2.05 1.98 12.27
N ASP A 2 -1.55 0.99 12.71
CA ASP A 2 -0.38 0.63 13.40
C ASP A 2 0.91 1.40 13.00
N ARG A 3 1.20 2.45 13.72
CA ARG A 3 2.45 3.18 13.56
C ARG A 3 3.67 2.38 14.05
N SER A 4 3.46 1.25 14.71
CA SER A 4 4.54 0.41 15.24
C SER A 4 5.07 -0.57 14.20
N PHE A 5 4.25 -1.47 13.67
CA PHE A 5 4.68 -2.48 12.70
C PHE A 5 5.07 -1.90 11.35
N LEU A 6 4.21 -1.06 10.77
CA LEU A 6 4.42 -0.53 9.42
C LEU A 6 5.37 0.67 9.38
N ALA A 7 5.78 1.21 10.52
CA ALA A 7 6.79 2.26 10.63
C ALA A 7 8.19 1.74 10.98
N ASP A 8 8.32 0.43 11.23
CA ASP A 8 9.62 -0.18 11.55
C ASP A 8 10.50 -0.28 10.30
N LYS A 9 11.79 0.05 10.45
CA LYS A 9 12.74 0.13 9.34
C LYS A 9 12.98 -1.21 8.66
N ASP A 10 13.04 -2.29 9.42
CA ASP A 10 13.26 -3.63 8.87
C ASP A 10 12.03 -4.12 8.12
N VAL A 11 10.83 -3.85 8.64
CA VAL A 11 9.57 -4.14 7.96
C VAL A 11 9.44 -3.32 6.67
N ILE A 12 9.76 -2.03 6.70
CA ILE A 12 9.77 -1.17 5.50
C ILE A 12 10.76 -1.70 4.46
N SER A 13 11.97 -2.05 4.88
CA SER A 13 12.99 -2.63 3.99
C SER A 13 12.51 -3.93 3.34
N ALA A 14 11.97 -4.85 4.15
CA ALA A 14 11.43 -6.11 3.66
C ALA A 14 10.24 -5.91 2.72
N SER A 15 9.35 -4.94 3.01
CA SER A 15 8.14 -4.68 2.20
C SER A 15 8.46 -4.27 0.75
N ARG A 16 9.63 -3.71 0.49
CA ARG A 16 10.09 -3.37 -0.87
C ARG A 16 10.28 -4.58 -1.78
N LYS A 17 10.32 -5.78 -1.23
CA LYS A 17 10.41 -7.06 -1.95
C LYS A 17 9.02 -7.62 -2.29
N PHE A 18 7.95 -6.94 -1.87
CA PHE A 18 6.57 -7.36 -2.06
C PHE A 18 5.81 -6.36 -2.92
N VAL A 19 4.74 -6.83 -3.56
CA VAL A 19 3.71 -5.96 -4.12
C VAL A 19 2.73 -5.66 -2.99
N CYS A 20 2.78 -4.43 -2.46
CA CYS A 20 1.87 -3.99 -1.41
C CYS A 20 0.56 -3.52 -2.05
N ILE A 21 -0.56 -4.09 -1.59
CA ILE A 21 -1.89 -3.80 -2.13
C ILE A 21 -2.77 -3.29 -0.99
N ARG A 22 -3.50 -2.20 -1.25
CA ARG A 22 -4.59 -1.72 -0.42
C ARG A 22 -5.89 -1.83 -1.22
N LEU A 23 -6.77 -2.71 -0.80
CA LEU A 23 -8.04 -2.94 -1.49
C LEU A 23 -9.06 -1.86 -1.14
N ALA A 24 -9.73 -1.31 -2.16
CA ALA A 24 -10.79 -0.31 -2.03
C ALA A 24 -12.16 -1.00 -1.87
N THR A 25 -12.32 -1.82 -0.84
CA THR A 25 -13.44 -2.75 -0.66
C THR A 25 -14.81 -2.10 -0.54
N TYR A 26 -14.88 -0.81 -0.19
CA TYR A 26 -16.13 -0.05 -0.13
C TYR A 26 -16.52 0.56 -1.48
N GLU A 27 -15.58 0.68 -2.41
CA GLU A 27 -15.77 1.32 -3.70
C GLU A 27 -15.75 0.31 -4.86
N ASN A 28 -15.15 -0.87 -4.66
CA ASN A 28 -14.98 -1.90 -5.68
C ASN A 28 -15.52 -3.25 -5.20
N ALA A 29 -16.58 -3.72 -5.87
CA ALA A 29 -17.23 -4.99 -5.52
C ALA A 29 -16.34 -6.22 -5.75
N GLU A 30 -15.49 -6.20 -6.78
CA GLU A 30 -14.58 -7.31 -7.08
C GLU A 30 -13.48 -7.41 -6.00
N GLU A 31 -12.92 -6.28 -5.59
CA GLU A 31 -11.95 -6.24 -4.49
C GLU A 31 -12.56 -6.65 -3.16
N ASN A 32 -13.84 -6.32 -2.94
CA ASN A 32 -14.59 -6.77 -1.78
C ASN A 32 -14.72 -8.30 -1.75
N GLU A 33 -15.04 -8.93 -2.88
CA GLU A 33 -15.14 -10.40 -2.98
C GLU A 33 -13.77 -11.08 -2.76
N VAL A 34 -12.70 -10.50 -3.29
CA VAL A 34 -11.33 -10.98 -3.01
C VAL A 34 -11.05 -10.95 -1.50
N LEU A 35 -11.37 -9.87 -0.83
CA LEU A 35 -11.16 -9.74 0.62
C LEU A 35 -12.00 -10.73 1.42
N LYS A 36 -13.26 -10.96 1.04
CA LYS A 36 -14.14 -11.97 1.65
C LYS A 36 -13.55 -13.38 1.56
N GLY A 37 -12.94 -13.70 0.42
CA GLY A 37 -12.27 -15.00 0.21
C GLY A 37 -11.13 -15.25 1.20
N PHE A 38 -10.44 -14.19 1.64
CA PHE A 38 -9.35 -14.29 2.61
C PHE A 38 -9.79 -14.15 4.06
N PHE A 39 -10.84 -13.40 4.32
CA PHE A 39 -11.24 -13.04 5.67
C PHE A 39 -12.74 -12.81 5.82
N ALA A 40 -13.52 -13.87 5.65
CA ALA A 40 -14.92 -13.89 6.08
C ALA A 40 -15.02 -14.65 7.40
N ARG A 41 -15.38 -13.99 8.48
CA ARG A 41 -15.69 -14.62 9.76
C ARG A 41 -17.18 -14.45 10.02
N GLY A 42 -17.91 -15.56 10.02
CA GLY A 42 -19.35 -15.54 10.25
C GLY A 42 -20.16 -14.77 9.21
N GLY A 43 -19.68 -14.66 7.96
CA GLY A 43 -20.36 -13.93 6.89
C GLY A 43 -20.16 -12.41 6.89
N ASN A 44 -19.51 -11.87 7.90
CA ASN A 44 -19.24 -10.43 7.98
C ASN A 44 -17.80 -10.12 7.54
N LEU A 45 -17.67 -9.12 6.69
CA LEU A 45 -16.38 -8.56 6.30
C LEU A 45 -15.84 -7.68 7.42
N GLU A 46 -14.60 -7.93 7.82
CA GLU A 46 -13.91 -7.04 8.77
C GLU A 46 -13.40 -5.79 8.05
N ASN A 47 -13.42 -4.64 8.72
CA ASN A 47 -13.06 -3.34 8.13
C ASN A 47 -11.60 -3.21 7.69
N THR A 48 -10.72 -4.02 8.27
CA THR A 48 -9.28 -4.03 7.94
C THR A 48 -8.77 -5.44 8.00
N VAL A 49 -7.95 -5.81 7.03
CA VAL A 49 -7.28 -7.11 6.99
C VAL A 49 -5.81 -6.92 6.62
N PHE A 50 -4.97 -7.62 7.33
CA PHE A 50 -3.56 -7.80 6.99
C PHE A 50 -3.30 -9.27 6.72
N THR A 51 -2.61 -9.59 5.64
CA THR A 51 -2.05 -10.92 5.35
C THR A 51 -0.91 -10.81 4.35
N LEU A 52 -0.10 -11.85 4.25
CA LEU A 52 0.88 -12.06 3.19
C LEU A 52 0.40 -13.20 2.31
N LEU A 53 0.44 -13.01 1.01
CA LEU A 53 -0.04 -13.96 0.02
C LEU A 53 1.11 -14.51 -0.83
N THR A 54 0.89 -15.68 -1.42
CA THR A 54 1.74 -16.18 -2.52
C THR A 54 1.72 -15.21 -3.71
N PRO A 55 2.73 -15.23 -4.60
CA PRO A 55 2.80 -14.34 -5.78
C PRO A 55 1.60 -14.39 -6.71
N ASP A 56 0.85 -15.50 -6.73
CA ASP A 56 -0.38 -15.64 -7.49
C ASP A 56 -1.63 -15.08 -6.77
N GLY A 57 -1.46 -14.57 -5.55
CA GLY A 57 -2.51 -13.99 -4.73
C GLY A 57 -3.52 -14.98 -4.16
N LYS A 58 -3.29 -16.28 -4.25
CA LYS A 58 -4.31 -17.30 -3.92
C LYS A 58 -4.17 -17.90 -2.53
N THR A 59 -2.95 -17.98 -2.00
CA THR A 59 -2.69 -18.68 -0.75
C THR A 59 -2.14 -17.75 0.31
N LYS A 60 -2.70 -17.81 1.50
CA LYS A 60 -2.19 -17.08 2.67
C LYS A 60 -0.92 -17.73 3.20
N LEU A 61 0.15 -16.95 3.32
CA LEU A 61 1.43 -17.39 3.90
C LEU A 61 1.51 -17.11 5.39
N VAL A 62 0.63 -16.23 5.89
CA VAL A 62 0.49 -15.92 7.32
C VAL A 62 -0.99 -15.85 7.69
N THR A 63 -1.30 -15.98 8.98
CA THR A 63 -2.67 -15.85 9.48
C THR A 63 -3.22 -14.47 9.14
N ALA A 64 -4.39 -14.43 8.49
CA ALA A 64 -5.08 -13.18 8.21
C ALA A 64 -5.74 -12.65 9.49
N GLY A 65 -5.73 -11.34 9.65
CA GLY A 65 -6.37 -10.68 10.79
C GLY A 65 -6.43 -9.17 10.62
N ARG A 66 -7.03 -8.46 11.57
CA ARG A 66 -7.24 -7.02 11.50
C ARG A 66 -5.95 -6.18 11.49
N SER A 67 -4.85 -6.75 11.96
CA SER A 67 -3.55 -6.10 11.98
C SER A 67 -2.44 -7.14 11.95
N PRO A 68 -1.17 -6.74 11.73
CA PRO A 68 -0.03 -7.65 11.80
C PRO A 68 0.10 -8.42 13.12
N VAL A 69 -0.43 -7.89 14.22
CA VAL A 69 -0.44 -8.58 15.53
C VAL A 69 -1.09 -9.96 15.46
N TRP A 70 -2.12 -10.14 14.63
CA TRP A 70 -2.77 -11.44 14.46
C TRP A 70 -1.87 -12.50 13.82
N ALA A 71 -0.97 -12.06 12.95
CA ALA A 71 -0.02 -12.95 12.28
C ALA A 71 1.25 -13.18 13.12
N PHE A 72 1.71 -12.18 13.83
CA PHE A 72 3.06 -12.17 14.42
C PHE A 72 3.07 -11.99 15.94
N GLY A 73 2.02 -11.41 16.54
CA GLY A 73 1.95 -11.11 17.97
C GLY A 73 1.47 -12.25 18.87
N GLY A 74 1.02 -13.35 18.28
CA GLY A 74 0.43 -14.45 19.05
C GLY A 74 -0.93 -14.06 19.67
N VAL A 75 -2.03 -14.51 19.07
CA VAL A 75 -3.37 -14.40 19.64
C VAL A 75 -3.62 -15.66 20.46
N SER A 76 -3.73 -15.54 21.77
CA SER A 76 -4.22 -16.61 22.62
C SER A 76 -5.72 -16.44 22.88
N GLY A 77 -6.43 -17.52 23.26
CA GLY A 77 -7.85 -17.45 23.58
C GLY A 77 -8.23 -16.48 24.72
N LEU A 78 -7.26 -15.92 25.42
CA LEU A 78 -7.39 -14.93 26.50
C LEU A 78 -7.06 -13.50 26.08
N GLY A 79 -6.74 -13.24 24.82
CA GLY A 79 -6.42 -11.91 24.32
C GLY A 79 -5.14 -11.85 23.47
N ILE A 80 -4.76 -10.66 23.05
CA ILE A 80 -3.54 -10.40 22.29
C ILE A 80 -2.39 -10.29 23.28
N ASN A 81 -1.58 -11.33 23.34
CA ASN A 81 -0.36 -11.31 24.16
C ASN A 81 0.80 -10.89 23.25
N ALA A 82 0.88 -9.60 22.96
CA ALA A 82 1.91 -9.05 22.10
C ALA A 82 3.00 -8.40 22.93
N GLN A 83 4.23 -8.88 22.76
CA GLN A 83 5.41 -8.05 22.95
C GLN A 83 5.65 -7.33 21.60
N PRO A 84 5.33 -6.05 21.45
CA PRO A 84 5.33 -5.38 20.16
C PRO A 84 6.66 -5.50 19.42
N GLU A 85 7.77 -5.32 20.13
CA GLU A 85 9.11 -5.39 19.56
C GLU A 85 9.46 -6.77 18.98
N GLU A 86 9.15 -7.84 19.70
CA GLU A 86 9.37 -9.21 19.22
C GLU A 86 8.50 -9.54 18.02
N SER A 87 7.26 -9.08 18.04
CA SER A 87 6.30 -9.28 16.96
C SER A 87 6.73 -8.53 15.69
N ILE A 88 7.21 -7.30 15.81
CA ILE A 88 7.75 -6.48 14.72
C ILE A 88 8.97 -7.18 14.12
N LYS A 89 9.92 -7.57 14.95
CA LYS A 89 11.12 -8.32 14.51
C LYS A 89 10.74 -9.60 13.77
N LYS A 90 9.78 -10.37 14.31
CA LYS A 90 9.27 -11.59 13.68
C LYS A 90 8.62 -11.31 12.33
N MET A 91 7.87 -10.21 12.19
CA MET A 91 7.31 -9.79 10.92
C MET A 91 8.39 -9.54 9.88
N GLY A 92 9.39 -8.71 10.18
CA GLY A 92 10.50 -8.43 9.28
C GLY A 92 11.24 -9.71 8.85
N GLN A 93 11.59 -10.58 9.80
CA GLN A 93 12.24 -11.85 9.52
C GLN A 93 11.40 -12.80 8.65
N THR A 94 10.09 -12.88 8.91
CA THR A 94 9.16 -13.70 8.12
C THR A 94 9.03 -13.15 6.69
N MET A 95 8.93 -11.84 6.53
CA MET A 95 8.89 -11.22 5.21
C MET A 95 10.17 -11.48 4.44
N GLU A 96 11.34 -11.36 5.04
CA GLU A 96 12.61 -11.71 4.41
C GLU A 96 12.65 -13.19 3.96
N ALA A 97 12.25 -14.11 4.83
CA ALA A 97 12.19 -15.53 4.50
C ALA A 97 11.23 -15.84 3.32
N ILE A 98 10.06 -15.19 3.31
CA ILE A 98 9.10 -15.31 2.20
C ILE A 98 9.70 -14.75 0.90
N ALA A 99 10.35 -13.59 0.94
CA ALA A 99 10.99 -13.00 -0.23
C ALA A 99 12.10 -13.89 -0.82
N LEU A 100 12.83 -14.61 0.03
CA LEU A 100 13.82 -15.59 -0.41
C LEU A 100 13.16 -16.85 -1.02
N ALA A 101 12.06 -17.31 -0.46
CA ALA A 101 11.32 -18.48 -0.96
C ALA A 101 10.58 -18.19 -2.29
N TYR A 102 10.20 -16.94 -2.52
CA TYR A 102 9.49 -16.48 -3.72
C TYR A 102 10.26 -15.34 -4.40
N PRO A 103 11.43 -15.62 -4.94
CA PRO A 103 12.21 -14.59 -5.64
C PRO A 103 11.43 -14.08 -6.85
N GLY A 104 11.35 -12.77 -7.00
CA GLY A 104 10.69 -12.14 -8.14
C GLY A 104 11.31 -12.61 -9.46
N LYS A 105 10.48 -13.03 -10.41
CA LYS A 105 10.93 -13.51 -11.74
C LYS A 105 11.33 -12.36 -12.69
N GLY A 106 11.21 -11.12 -12.27
CA GLY A 106 11.51 -9.94 -13.09
C GLY A 106 12.98 -9.55 -13.02
N LYS A 107 13.60 -9.27 -14.18
CA LYS A 107 14.73 -8.34 -14.21
C LYS A 107 14.20 -7.03 -13.63
N ALA A 108 14.89 -6.46 -12.64
CA ALA A 108 14.58 -5.12 -12.17
C ALA A 108 14.38 -4.22 -13.40
N ALA A 109 13.19 -3.65 -13.54
CA ALA A 109 12.92 -2.78 -14.69
C ALA A 109 13.99 -1.69 -14.66
N LYS A 110 14.63 -1.46 -15.81
CA LYS A 110 15.61 -0.36 -15.92
C LYS A 110 14.84 0.95 -15.72
N GLY A 111 15.06 1.61 -14.61
CA GLY A 111 14.42 2.88 -14.24
C GLY A 111 13.52 2.77 -13.01
N PHE A 112 12.95 3.87 -12.62
CA PHE A 112 11.98 3.94 -11.53
C PHE A 112 10.61 3.43 -11.98
N PRO A 113 9.82 2.81 -11.10
CA PRO A 113 8.43 2.48 -11.39
C PRO A 113 7.65 3.75 -11.79
N PRO A 114 6.55 3.64 -12.57
CA PRO A 114 5.69 4.78 -12.83
C PRO A 114 5.16 5.39 -11.52
N LEU A 115 4.72 6.65 -11.58
CA LEU A 115 4.10 7.30 -10.43
C LEU A 115 2.89 6.48 -9.96
N PRO A 116 2.71 6.33 -8.63
CA PRO A 116 1.58 5.61 -8.05
C PRO A 116 0.31 6.48 -8.08
N TYR A 117 -0.25 6.66 -9.26
CA TYR A 117 -1.42 7.50 -9.45
C TYR A 117 -2.68 6.92 -8.81
N LEU A 118 -3.42 7.76 -8.12
CA LEU A 118 -4.81 7.49 -7.76
C LEU A 118 -5.72 7.65 -8.97
N ALA A 119 -6.82 6.90 -9.01
CA ALA A 119 -7.68 6.76 -10.18
C ALA A 119 -8.36 8.07 -10.61
N ASP A 120 -8.72 8.91 -9.65
CA ASP A 120 -9.37 10.18 -9.89
C ASP A 120 -9.08 11.22 -8.80
N LEU A 121 -9.40 12.48 -9.10
CA LEU A 121 -9.15 13.60 -8.18
C LEU A 121 -9.97 13.49 -6.88
N ARG A 122 -11.23 13.02 -6.94
CA ARG A 122 -12.07 12.92 -5.75
C ARG A 122 -11.48 11.92 -4.76
N LEU A 123 -11.06 10.76 -5.27
CA LEU A 123 -10.38 9.75 -4.46
C LEU A 123 -9.07 10.30 -3.90
N ALA A 124 -8.29 11.00 -4.73
CA ALA A 124 -7.03 11.61 -4.32
C ALA A 124 -7.22 12.61 -3.18
N LEU A 125 -8.20 13.50 -3.27
CA LEU A 125 -8.54 14.46 -2.21
C LEU A 125 -8.97 13.77 -0.92
N ASN A 126 -9.81 12.74 -1.02
CA ASN A 126 -10.26 11.99 0.15
C ASN A 126 -9.12 11.26 0.86
N VAL A 127 -8.26 10.60 0.10
CA VAL A 127 -7.10 9.86 0.65
C VAL A 127 -6.11 10.82 1.30
N THR A 128 -5.75 11.91 0.61
CA THR A 128 -4.81 12.90 1.16
C THR A 128 -5.33 13.58 2.41
N ALA A 129 -6.62 13.90 2.46
CA ALA A 129 -7.25 14.47 3.64
C ALA A 129 -7.25 13.48 4.83
N ALA A 130 -7.57 12.22 4.58
CA ALA A 130 -7.59 11.17 5.60
C ALA A 130 -6.19 10.86 6.14
N ASP A 131 -5.21 10.77 5.26
CA ASP A 131 -3.83 10.41 5.61
C ASP A 131 -2.98 11.63 5.99
N ARG A 132 -3.52 12.86 5.82
CA ARG A 132 -2.81 14.14 6.04
C ARG A 132 -1.52 14.25 5.25
N GLN A 133 -1.58 13.78 4.01
CA GLN A 133 -0.47 13.81 3.07
C GLN A 133 -0.66 14.92 2.02
N PRO A 134 0.40 15.46 1.44
CA PRO A 134 0.29 16.35 0.30
C PRO A 134 -0.22 15.63 -0.95
N LEU A 135 -1.00 16.34 -1.77
CA LEU A 135 -1.42 15.91 -3.09
C LEU A 135 -0.54 16.56 -4.16
N VAL A 136 0.11 15.73 -4.95
CA VAL A 136 0.89 16.18 -6.11
C VAL A 136 0.06 15.97 -7.37
N VAL A 137 -0.32 17.08 -8.00
CA VAL A 137 -1.05 17.07 -9.26
C VAL A 137 -0.07 17.19 -10.41
N VAL A 138 -0.05 16.22 -11.31
CA VAL A 138 0.80 16.23 -12.50
C VAL A 138 0.00 16.70 -13.69
N TYR A 139 0.15 17.97 -14.02
CA TYR A 139 -0.59 18.64 -15.09
C TYR A 139 0.30 19.09 -16.23
N SER A 140 -0.08 18.81 -17.46
CA SER A 140 0.46 19.44 -18.67
C SER A 140 -0.52 19.29 -19.83
N LYS A 141 -0.65 20.34 -20.64
CA LYS A 141 -1.39 20.30 -21.91
C LYS A 141 -0.70 19.39 -22.95
N SER A 142 0.61 19.24 -22.87
CA SER A 142 1.39 18.37 -23.75
C SER A 142 1.61 17.00 -23.10
N ALA A 143 1.19 15.95 -23.77
CA ALA A 143 1.41 14.57 -23.33
C ALA A 143 2.92 14.24 -23.21
N GLU A 144 3.74 14.80 -24.10
CA GLU A 144 5.19 14.59 -24.07
C GLU A 144 5.83 15.26 -22.84
N GLN A 145 5.45 16.52 -22.55
CA GLN A 145 5.92 17.22 -21.35
C GLN A 145 5.46 16.49 -20.08
N ARG A 146 4.19 16.04 -20.03
CA ARG A 146 3.68 15.26 -18.90
C ARG A 146 4.53 14.02 -18.66
N LYS A 147 4.81 13.24 -19.71
CA LYS A 147 5.65 12.05 -19.62
C LYS A 147 7.06 12.34 -19.08
N LYS A 148 7.68 13.45 -19.49
CA LYS A 148 8.97 13.88 -18.94
C LYS A 148 8.86 14.22 -17.45
N MET A 149 7.83 14.98 -17.05
CA MET A 149 7.58 15.30 -15.65
C MET A 149 7.36 14.03 -14.81
N GLU A 150 6.57 13.09 -15.30
CA GLU A 150 6.32 11.80 -14.64
C GLU A 150 7.61 11.01 -14.42
N GLN A 151 8.50 10.99 -15.39
CA GLN A 151 9.80 10.31 -15.28
C GLN A 151 10.70 10.93 -14.21
N GLU A 152 10.76 12.27 -14.15
CA GLU A 152 11.56 12.96 -13.14
C GLU A 152 10.94 12.84 -11.75
N LEU A 153 9.63 13.01 -11.63
CA LEU A 153 8.93 12.85 -10.37
C LEU A 153 8.99 11.41 -9.84
N SER A 154 9.00 10.40 -10.72
CA SER A 154 9.14 9.01 -10.30
C SER A 154 10.45 8.77 -9.55
N LYS A 155 11.54 9.39 -9.95
CA LYS A 155 12.83 9.30 -9.24
C LYS A 155 12.72 9.81 -7.80
N VAL A 156 11.97 10.89 -7.61
CA VAL A 156 11.75 11.49 -6.29
C VAL A 156 10.75 10.67 -5.49
N ALA A 157 9.61 10.34 -6.07
CA ALA A 157 8.52 9.61 -5.40
C ALA A 157 8.96 8.25 -4.85
N TRP A 158 9.87 7.58 -5.56
CA TRP A 158 10.38 6.27 -5.16
C TRP A 158 11.73 6.33 -4.42
N SER A 159 12.23 7.52 -4.09
CA SER A 159 13.41 7.65 -3.24
C SER A 159 13.08 7.30 -1.80
N ASP A 160 14.10 6.87 -1.04
CA ASP A 160 13.96 6.49 0.37
C ASP A 160 13.39 7.60 1.25
N GLN A 161 13.57 8.85 0.84
CA GLN A 161 13.13 10.02 1.59
C GLN A 161 11.65 10.35 1.36
N PHE A 162 11.10 10.04 0.17
CA PHE A 162 9.77 10.50 -0.25
C PHE A 162 8.77 9.38 -0.51
N ILE A 163 9.21 8.13 -0.44
CA ILE A 163 8.31 6.98 -0.67
C ILE A 163 7.19 6.97 0.38
N GLY A 164 5.94 7.05 -0.10
CA GLY A 164 4.76 7.07 0.76
C GLY A 164 4.43 8.41 1.43
N GLU A 165 5.19 9.49 1.16
CA GLU A 165 4.99 10.81 1.79
C GLU A 165 3.99 11.69 1.04
N ALA A 166 3.60 11.33 -0.18
CA ALA A 166 2.65 12.09 -1.00
C ALA A 166 1.75 11.17 -1.81
N GLN A 167 0.58 11.67 -2.17
CA GLN A 167 -0.32 11.06 -3.14
C GLN A 167 -0.18 11.77 -4.49
N TYR A 168 -0.45 11.05 -5.58
CA TYR A 168 -0.25 11.55 -6.93
C TYR A 168 -1.53 11.39 -7.75
N VAL A 169 -1.88 12.40 -8.55
CA VAL A 169 -2.99 12.33 -9.51
C VAL A 169 -2.60 13.01 -10.81
N PRO A 170 -2.91 12.41 -11.97
CA PRO A 170 -2.71 13.07 -13.25
C PRO A 170 -3.86 14.04 -13.51
N ALA A 171 -3.61 15.12 -14.24
CA ALA A 171 -4.62 16.01 -14.75
C ALA A 171 -4.40 16.34 -16.22
N SER A 172 -5.48 16.38 -16.96
CA SER A 172 -5.48 16.76 -18.39
C SER A 172 -5.98 18.19 -18.61
N ASP A 173 -6.84 18.68 -17.73
CA ASP A 173 -7.41 20.01 -17.80
C ASP A 173 -7.39 20.67 -16.40
N ALA A 174 -6.99 21.95 -16.34
CA ALA A 174 -7.02 22.74 -15.13
C ALA A 174 -8.45 22.92 -14.57
N SER A 175 -9.49 22.77 -15.41
CA SER A 175 -10.87 22.86 -14.97
C SER A 175 -11.28 21.75 -14.00
N GLU A 176 -10.58 20.62 -13.98
CA GLU A 176 -10.80 19.52 -13.04
C GLU A 176 -10.61 19.96 -11.57
N PHE A 177 -9.83 21.01 -11.36
CA PHE A 177 -9.50 21.53 -10.01
C PHE A 177 -10.29 22.77 -9.59
N LYS A 178 -11.27 23.23 -10.37
CA LYS A 178 -12.07 24.43 -10.04
C LYS A 178 -12.77 24.36 -8.69
N SER A 179 -13.03 23.17 -8.18
CA SER A 179 -13.63 22.96 -6.85
C SER A 179 -12.62 23.09 -5.71
N VAL A 180 -11.33 23.08 -6.01
CA VAL A 180 -10.27 23.23 -5.00
C VAL A 180 -10.04 24.74 -4.79
N LYS A 181 -10.36 25.25 -3.59
CA LYS A 181 -10.14 26.66 -3.26
C LYS A 181 -8.63 26.98 -3.31
N ASN A 182 -8.31 28.12 -3.93
CA ASN A 182 -6.93 28.63 -4.06
C ASN A 182 -6.00 27.77 -4.98
N PHE A 183 -6.58 27.09 -5.95
CA PHE A 183 -5.79 26.42 -6.98
C PHE A 183 -5.47 27.37 -8.15
#